data_6a40ddc1a232859bb8dd9a01364ce4f7
#
_entry.id   6a40ddc1a232859bb8dd9a01364ce4f7
#
_cell.length_a   1.000
_cell.length_b   1.000
_cell.length_c   1.000
_cell.angle_alpha   90.00
_cell.angle_beta   90.00
_cell.angle_gamma   90.00
#
_symmetry.space_group_name_H-M   'P 1'
#
loop_
_entity.id
_entity.type
_entity.pdbx_description
1 polymer ?
#
loop_
_entity_poly.entity_id
_entity_poly.type
_entity_poly.pdbx_seq_one_letter_code
_entity_poly.pdbx_strand_id
1 'polypeptide(L)'
;MKQLLFTMMAALLISFSACNNTTKTAAPKEAPATAIASIQVIPVDSILELAPGLVDQEIEVIGHVTHTCKHSGKRCFLVGDNETFSMRVEAGGKITGFNRELVGNKLQVRGILKERRLSEEYLAQWEEKVKAQEQEEDGSAESCEAEMSNINSMREWMTANNKDYYSIFFLNGIDYEIVE
;
A
#
# COMPACT_ATOMS: atom_id res chain seq x y z
N MET A 1 -22.69 54.51 32.06
CA MET A 1 -22.98 54.97 33.48
C MET A 1 -22.43 53.90 34.39
N LYS A 2 -21.50 54.36 35.21
CA LYS A 2 -21.17 53.91 36.58
C LYS A 2 -20.57 52.52 36.65
N GLN A 3 -19.22 52.42 36.86
CA GLN A 3 -18.49 52.58 38.16
C GLN A 3 -18.91 51.48 39.15
N LEU A 4 -18.08 50.83 39.86
CA LEU A 4 -16.84 51.07 40.61
C LEU A 4 -16.36 49.70 41.13
N LEU A 5 -15.05 49.38 41.11
CA LEU A 5 -14.10 49.54 42.21
C LEU A 5 -14.38 48.70 43.49
N PHE A 6 -13.47 47.90 43.91
CA PHE A 6 -12.73 47.97 45.18
C PHE A 6 -12.00 46.63 45.37
N THR A 7 -10.68 46.62 45.31
CA THR A 7 -9.64 46.69 46.33
C THR A 7 -9.44 45.41 47.12
N MET A 8 -8.25 44.90 47.01
CA MET A 8 -7.06 45.04 47.87
C MET A 8 -6.93 44.02 48.98
N MET A 9 -5.72 43.59 49.16
CA MET A 9 -4.96 43.23 50.36
C MET A 9 -4.58 41.74 50.47
N ALA A 10 -3.44 41.36 50.51
CA ALA A 10 -2.12 41.68 51.05
C ALA A 10 -1.43 40.35 51.41
N ALA A 11 -0.26 40.22 50.90
CA ALA A 11 0.98 39.68 51.43
C ALA A 11 0.98 38.69 52.61
N LEU A 12 1.70 37.56 52.41
CA LEU A 12 2.70 37.16 53.39
C LEU A 12 3.81 36.31 52.75
N LEU A 13 5.01 36.78 52.88
CA LEU A 13 6.30 36.16 52.57
C LEU A 13 6.60 35.06 53.59
N ILE A 14 7.02 33.87 53.14
CA ILE A 14 7.97 33.08 53.93
C ILE A 14 8.99 32.45 52.95
N SER A 15 10.19 32.93 53.06
CA SER A 15 11.42 32.41 52.49
C SER A 15 11.84 31.13 53.20
N PHE A 16 12.16 30.10 52.47
CA PHE A 16 13.11 29.08 52.95
C PHE A 16 14.07 28.70 51.83
N SER A 17 15.27 29.18 51.96
CA SER A 17 16.46 28.70 51.28
C SER A 17 16.82 27.31 51.81
N ALA A 18 17.00 26.39 50.90
CA ALA A 18 17.86 25.23 51.14
C ALA A 18 18.52 24.84 49.82
N CYS A 19 19.76 25.26 49.65
CA CYS A 19 20.70 24.71 48.70
C CYS A 19 20.91 23.22 49.00
N ASN A 20 20.66 22.38 48.05
CA ASN A 20 21.36 21.09 47.99
C ASN A 20 21.77 20.80 46.55
N ASN A 21 23.05 20.90 46.33
CA ASN A 21 23.74 20.70 45.08
C ASN A 21 23.87 19.18 44.87
N THR A 22 23.06 18.61 43.98
CA THR A 22 23.30 17.24 43.52
C THR A 22 23.16 17.26 42.00
N THR A 23 24.31 17.18 41.35
CA THR A 23 24.49 16.98 39.94
C THR A 23 23.75 15.68 39.53
N LYS A 24 22.54 15.78 38.99
CA LYS A 24 21.88 14.69 38.28
C LYS A 24 22.04 14.92 36.80
N THR A 25 22.94 14.13 36.21
CA THR A 25 23.05 13.87 34.81
C THR A 25 21.65 13.68 34.20
N ALA A 26 21.26 14.58 33.32
CA ALA A 26 20.03 14.45 32.56
C ALA A 26 20.15 13.23 31.62
N ALA A 27 19.41 12.17 31.93
CA ALA A 27 19.17 11.09 30.98
C ALA A 27 18.44 11.65 29.73
N PRO A 28 18.78 11.19 28.53
CA PRO A 28 18.04 11.57 27.35
C PRO A 28 16.59 11.14 27.54
N LYS A 29 15.68 12.09 27.37
CA LYS A 29 14.26 11.84 27.33
C LYS A 29 13.99 10.91 26.15
N GLU A 30 13.79 9.62 26.41
CA GLU A 30 13.29 8.67 25.42
C GLU A 30 12.02 9.28 24.81
N ALA A 31 12.05 9.51 23.51
CA ALA A 31 10.85 9.76 22.74
C ALA A 31 9.89 8.57 22.97
N PRO A 32 8.58 8.80 23.09
CA PRO A 32 7.65 7.72 23.27
C PRO A 32 7.86 6.73 22.11
N ALA A 33 8.22 5.50 22.45
CA ALA A 33 8.19 4.39 21.51
C ALA A 33 6.79 4.37 20.92
N THR A 34 6.69 4.72 19.66
CA THR A 34 5.46 4.55 18.88
C THR A 34 5.09 3.08 19.05
N ALA A 35 3.98 2.82 19.72
CA ALA A 35 3.43 1.49 19.83
C ALA A 35 3.33 0.97 18.39
N ILE A 36 4.12 -0.05 18.05
CA ILE A 36 4.01 -0.76 16.79
C ILE A 36 2.64 -1.44 16.89
N ALA A 37 1.61 -0.76 16.34
CA ALA A 37 0.35 -1.42 16.09
C ALA A 37 0.71 -2.66 15.27
N SER A 38 0.36 -3.84 15.75
CA SER A 38 0.60 -5.09 15.05
C SER A 38 -0.09 -4.95 13.67
N ILE A 39 0.69 -4.82 12.61
CA ILE A 39 0.18 -4.74 11.26
C ILE A 39 -0.51 -6.08 11.01
N GLN A 40 -1.79 -6.03 10.67
CA GLN A 40 -2.56 -7.25 10.41
C GLN A 40 -2.07 -7.87 9.11
N VAL A 41 -1.71 -9.15 9.16
CA VAL A 41 -1.35 -9.93 7.97
C VAL A 41 -2.63 -10.30 7.23
N ILE A 42 -2.74 -9.91 5.96
CA ILE A 42 -3.93 -10.10 5.12
C ILE A 42 -3.61 -11.15 4.04
N PRO A 43 -4.37 -12.25 3.96
CA PRO A 43 -4.26 -13.17 2.83
C PRO A 43 -4.61 -12.47 1.50
N VAL A 44 -3.90 -12.82 0.42
CA VAL A 44 -4.16 -12.24 -0.93
C VAL A 44 -5.63 -12.41 -1.33
N ASP A 45 -6.25 -13.53 -1.00
CA ASP A 45 -7.66 -13.81 -1.34
C ASP A 45 -8.66 -12.81 -0.72
N SER A 46 -8.29 -12.20 0.41
CA SER A 46 -9.16 -11.23 1.11
C SER A 46 -8.89 -9.78 0.70
N ILE A 47 -7.86 -9.53 -0.11
CA ILE A 47 -7.40 -8.16 -0.36
C ILE A 47 -8.44 -7.34 -1.14
N LEU A 48 -9.12 -7.93 -2.12
CA LEU A 48 -10.07 -7.20 -2.97
C LEU A 48 -11.25 -6.64 -2.18
N GLU A 49 -11.70 -7.36 -1.15
CA GLU A 49 -12.79 -6.92 -0.27
C GLU A 49 -12.34 -5.78 0.64
N LEU A 50 -11.12 -5.85 1.17
CA LEU A 50 -10.59 -4.90 2.15
C LEU A 50 -9.90 -3.69 1.50
N ALA A 51 -9.42 -3.83 0.27
CA ALA A 51 -8.57 -2.85 -0.42
C ALA A 51 -9.16 -1.43 -0.44
N PRO A 52 -10.45 -1.18 -0.69
CA PRO A 52 -10.97 0.19 -0.73
C PRO A 52 -10.74 0.98 0.57
N GLY A 53 -10.68 0.29 1.71
CA GLY A 53 -10.41 0.90 3.02
C GLY A 53 -8.93 0.98 3.39
N LEU A 54 -8.04 0.37 2.61
CA LEU A 54 -6.62 0.21 2.92
C LEU A 54 -5.68 0.94 1.95
N VAL A 55 -6.22 1.61 0.94
CA VAL A 55 -5.41 2.38 -0.03
C VAL A 55 -4.54 3.40 0.71
N ASP A 56 -3.27 3.49 0.30
CA ASP A 56 -2.22 4.33 0.88
C ASP A 56 -1.82 3.97 2.33
N GLN A 57 -2.32 2.87 2.87
CA GLN A 57 -1.90 2.35 4.17
C GLN A 57 -0.78 1.31 4.02
N GLU A 58 0.07 1.23 5.05
CA GLU A 58 1.04 0.17 5.19
C GLU A 58 0.34 -1.09 5.73
N ILE A 59 0.46 -2.18 4.99
CA ILE A 59 -0.14 -3.49 5.30
C ILE A 59 0.88 -4.60 5.13
N GLU A 60 0.57 -5.76 5.67
CA GLU A 60 1.28 -7.00 5.35
C GLU A 60 0.34 -7.95 4.60
N VAL A 61 0.84 -8.51 3.50
CA VAL A 61 0.07 -9.43 2.65
C VAL A 61 0.81 -10.75 2.56
N ILE A 62 0.07 -11.86 2.66
CA ILE A 62 0.63 -13.20 2.56
C ILE A 62 0.06 -13.94 1.35
N GLY A 63 0.94 -14.61 0.58
CA GLY A 63 0.53 -15.38 -0.60
C GLY A 63 1.69 -16.12 -1.24
N HIS A 64 1.38 -16.98 -2.22
CA HIS A 64 2.36 -17.75 -2.98
C HIS A 64 2.84 -17.00 -4.23
N VAL A 65 4.14 -17.02 -4.48
CA VAL A 65 4.72 -16.41 -5.69
C VAL A 65 4.48 -17.30 -6.90
N THR A 66 3.73 -16.81 -7.87
CA THR A 66 3.50 -17.50 -9.15
C THR A 66 4.45 -17.04 -10.24
N HIS A 67 4.87 -15.78 -10.19
CA HIS A 67 5.69 -15.19 -11.23
C HIS A 67 6.59 -14.07 -10.70
N THR A 68 7.81 -13.96 -11.27
CA THR A 68 8.71 -12.81 -11.12
C THR A 68 9.09 -12.26 -12.48
N CYS A 69 9.20 -10.94 -12.62
CA CYS A 69 9.53 -10.28 -13.88
C CYS A 69 10.93 -10.65 -14.36
N LYS A 70 11.05 -11.33 -15.51
CA LYS A 70 12.32 -11.84 -16.07
C LYS A 70 13.33 -10.75 -16.42
N HIS A 71 12.87 -9.59 -16.87
CA HIS A 71 13.75 -8.54 -17.39
C HIS A 71 14.29 -7.62 -16.30
N SER A 72 13.45 -7.24 -15.34
CA SER A 72 13.84 -6.25 -14.32
C SER A 72 13.97 -6.82 -12.91
N GLY A 73 13.35 -7.97 -12.63
CA GLY A 73 13.19 -8.49 -11.27
C GLY A 73 12.40 -7.55 -10.33
N LYS A 74 11.84 -6.45 -10.86
CA LYS A 74 11.19 -5.42 -10.03
C LYS A 74 9.76 -5.74 -9.64
N ARG A 75 9.21 -6.83 -10.14
CA ARG A 75 7.83 -7.24 -9.86
C ARG A 75 7.76 -8.72 -9.54
N CYS A 76 6.93 -9.05 -8.58
CA CYS A 76 6.43 -10.41 -8.39
C CYS A 76 4.90 -10.40 -8.30
N PHE A 77 4.31 -11.58 -8.43
CA PHE A 77 2.88 -11.78 -8.37
C PHE A 77 2.59 -12.84 -7.32
N LEU A 78 1.72 -12.47 -6.39
CA LEU A 78 1.25 -13.32 -5.31
C LEU A 78 -0.17 -13.76 -5.56
N VAL A 79 -0.46 -15.02 -5.31
CA VAL A 79 -1.82 -15.57 -5.25
C VAL A 79 -2.11 -16.09 -3.85
N GLY A 80 -3.37 -16.10 -3.47
CA GLY A 80 -3.83 -16.78 -2.27
C GLY A 80 -4.04 -18.27 -2.51
N ASP A 81 -4.61 -18.96 -1.53
CA ASP A 81 -4.86 -20.40 -1.60
C ASP A 81 -5.96 -20.75 -2.63
N ASN A 82 -6.86 -19.80 -2.96
CA ASN A 82 -7.93 -19.97 -3.95
C ASN A 82 -7.51 -19.64 -5.39
N GLU A 83 -6.34 -19.04 -5.59
CA GLU A 83 -5.78 -18.61 -6.88
C GLU A 83 -6.72 -17.75 -7.76
N THR A 84 -7.77 -17.16 -7.16
CA THR A 84 -8.78 -16.37 -7.88
C THR A 84 -8.32 -14.97 -8.24
N PHE A 85 -7.34 -14.46 -7.50
CA PHE A 85 -6.78 -13.12 -7.68
C PHE A 85 -5.26 -13.15 -7.59
N SER A 86 -4.61 -12.45 -8.50
CA SER A 86 -3.16 -12.29 -8.52
C SER A 86 -2.79 -10.85 -8.18
N MET A 87 -2.13 -10.67 -7.04
CA MET A 87 -1.67 -9.37 -6.58
C MET A 87 -0.27 -9.08 -7.06
N ARG A 88 -0.09 -7.97 -7.77
CA ARG A 88 1.23 -7.48 -8.14
C ARG A 88 1.92 -6.81 -6.95
N VAL A 89 3.17 -7.17 -6.72
CA VAL A 89 4.06 -6.48 -5.77
C VAL A 89 5.21 -5.84 -6.56
N GLU A 90 5.43 -4.56 -6.33
CA GLU A 90 6.56 -3.82 -6.90
C GLU A 90 7.68 -3.70 -5.86
N ALA A 91 8.92 -3.92 -6.28
CA ALA A 91 10.09 -3.84 -5.42
C ALA A 91 10.34 -2.38 -5.00
N GLY A 92 10.48 -2.15 -3.71
CA GLY A 92 10.78 -0.87 -3.09
C GLY A 92 11.37 -1.06 -1.69
N GLY A 93 11.66 0.02 -1.01
CA GLY A 93 12.25 -0.04 0.32
C GLY A 93 13.54 -0.87 0.36
N LYS A 94 13.54 -1.94 1.14
CA LYS A 94 14.65 -2.90 1.23
C LYS A 94 14.67 -3.93 0.09
N ILE A 95 13.57 -4.05 -0.66
CA ILE A 95 13.47 -5.01 -1.76
C ILE A 95 14.19 -4.45 -2.97
N THR A 96 15.37 -4.94 -3.25
CA THR A 96 16.16 -4.55 -4.43
C THR A 96 15.67 -5.22 -5.71
N GLY A 97 14.97 -6.35 -5.58
CA GLY A 97 14.38 -7.13 -6.65
C GLY A 97 13.90 -8.49 -6.17
N PHE A 98 13.15 -9.19 -7.01
CA PHE A 98 12.63 -10.52 -6.76
C PHE A 98 13.40 -11.54 -7.63
N ASN A 99 14.04 -12.50 -6.97
CA ASN A 99 14.73 -13.60 -7.65
C ASN A 99 13.70 -14.63 -8.16
N ARG A 100 14.01 -15.30 -9.27
CA ARG A 100 13.19 -16.37 -9.84
C ARG A 100 13.05 -17.59 -8.93
N GLU A 101 13.99 -17.79 -8.02
CA GLU A 101 13.96 -18.84 -6.99
C GLU A 101 12.81 -18.66 -5.97
N LEU A 102 12.22 -17.46 -5.91
CA LEU A 102 11.05 -17.20 -5.07
C LEU A 102 9.76 -17.83 -5.61
N VAL A 103 9.71 -18.20 -6.90
CA VAL A 103 8.52 -18.82 -7.49
C VAL A 103 8.22 -20.15 -6.80
N GLY A 104 6.98 -20.30 -6.34
CA GLY A 104 6.52 -21.42 -5.54
C GLY A 104 6.66 -21.25 -4.03
N ASN A 105 7.41 -20.27 -3.55
CA ASN A 105 7.48 -19.97 -2.12
C ASN A 105 6.28 -19.13 -1.67
N LYS A 106 5.94 -19.26 -0.40
CA LYS A 106 4.99 -18.40 0.29
C LYS A 106 5.73 -17.20 0.88
N LEU A 107 5.29 -15.99 0.55
CA LEU A 107 5.88 -14.76 1.08
C LEU A 107 4.87 -14.02 1.95
N GLN A 108 5.37 -13.44 3.03
CA GLN A 108 4.73 -12.35 3.75
C GLN A 108 5.43 -11.06 3.36
N VAL A 109 4.70 -10.14 2.72
CA VAL A 109 5.25 -8.91 2.17
C VAL A 109 4.63 -7.73 2.87
N ARG A 110 5.47 -6.89 3.47
CA ARG A 110 5.10 -5.59 4.00
C ARG A 110 5.23 -4.53 2.93
N GLY A 111 4.22 -3.68 2.78
CA GLY A 111 4.22 -2.65 1.77
C GLY A 111 3.05 -1.68 1.91
N ILE A 112 3.01 -0.69 1.02
CA ILE A 112 1.93 0.28 0.94
C ILE A 112 0.97 -0.16 -0.17
N LEU A 113 -0.30 -0.38 0.19
CA LEU A 113 -1.32 -0.71 -0.79
C LEU A 113 -1.60 0.51 -1.68
N LYS A 114 -1.58 0.30 -2.98
CA LYS A 114 -1.85 1.34 -3.98
C LYS A 114 -3.00 0.92 -4.88
N GLU A 115 -3.73 1.92 -5.36
CA GLU A 115 -4.79 1.79 -6.33
C GLU A 115 -4.42 2.54 -7.61
N ARG A 116 -4.61 1.89 -8.75
CA ARG A 116 -4.59 2.52 -10.06
C ARG A 116 -5.98 2.44 -10.67
N ARG A 117 -6.59 3.58 -10.92
CA ARG A 117 -7.89 3.68 -11.56
C ARG A 117 -7.75 3.78 -13.06
N LEU A 118 -8.42 2.92 -13.77
CA LEU A 118 -8.53 2.92 -15.21
C LEU A 118 -9.91 3.47 -15.59
N SER A 119 -9.96 4.70 -16.10
CA SER A 119 -11.19 5.33 -16.59
C SER A 119 -11.58 4.76 -17.96
N GLU A 120 -12.82 4.98 -18.39
CA GLU A 120 -13.28 4.63 -19.73
C GLU A 120 -12.42 5.28 -20.83
N GLU A 121 -12.00 6.53 -20.62
CA GLU A 121 -11.10 7.23 -21.55
C GLU A 121 -9.76 6.49 -21.69
N TYR A 122 -9.19 6.02 -20.58
CA TYR A 122 -7.95 5.23 -20.60
C TYR A 122 -8.17 3.89 -21.35
N LEU A 123 -9.28 3.21 -21.09
CA LEU A 123 -9.61 1.94 -21.77
C LEU A 123 -9.81 2.13 -23.28
N ALA A 124 -10.45 3.23 -23.69
CA ALA A 124 -10.62 3.57 -25.10
C ALA A 124 -9.28 3.83 -25.80
N GLN A 125 -8.38 4.58 -25.15
CA GLN A 125 -7.03 4.82 -25.70
C GLN A 125 -6.21 3.53 -25.76
N TRP A 126 -6.37 2.62 -24.81
CA TRP A 126 -5.72 1.32 -24.87
C TRP A 126 -6.27 0.46 -25.99
N GLU A 127 -7.58 0.40 -26.16
CA GLU A 127 -8.26 -0.30 -27.26
C GLU A 127 -7.76 0.19 -28.63
N GLU A 128 -7.64 1.51 -28.83
CA GLU A 128 -7.10 2.08 -30.07
C GLU A 128 -5.67 1.61 -30.36
N LYS A 129 -4.82 1.53 -29.31
CA LYS A 129 -3.45 1.01 -29.46
C LYS A 129 -3.43 -0.46 -29.84
N VAL A 130 -4.26 -1.27 -29.21
CA VAL A 130 -4.38 -2.71 -29.52
C VAL A 130 -4.82 -2.90 -30.98
N LYS A 131 -5.84 -2.17 -31.41
CA LYS A 131 -6.31 -2.22 -32.82
C LYS A 131 -5.25 -1.77 -33.83
N ALA A 132 -4.43 -0.78 -33.48
CA ALA A 132 -3.32 -0.35 -34.33
C ALA A 132 -2.23 -1.42 -34.43
N GLN A 133 -1.91 -2.12 -33.35
CA GLN A 133 -0.94 -3.22 -33.31
C GLN A 133 -1.43 -4.45 -34.10
N GLU A 134 -2.74 -4.76 -34.06
CA GLU A 134 -3.32 -5.85 -34.84
C GLU A 134 -3.15 -5.70 -36.34
N GLN A 135 -3.01 -4.45 -36.82
CA GLN A 135 -2.79 -4.13 -38.24
C GLN A 135 -1.32 -4.30 -38.67
N GLU A 136 -0.40 -4.44 -37.73
CA GLU A 136 1.01 -4.73 -38.02
C GLU A 136 1.21 -6.23 -38.18
N GLU A 137 1.72 -6.69 -39.32
CA GLU A 137 1.88 -8.12 -39.68
C GLU A 137 3.01 -8.84 -38.91
N ASP A 138 3.16 -8.61 -37.59
CA ASP A 138 4.27 -9.14 -36.79
C ASP A 138 3.92 -10.35 -35.88
N GLY A 139 2.74 -10.92 -36.02
CA GLY A 139 2.31 -12.11 -35.27
C GLY A 139 1.74 -11.81 -33.87
N SER A 140 1.34 -10.58 -33.60
CA SER A 140 0.77 -10.15 -32.29
C SER A 140 -0.73 -10.39 -32.15
N ALA A 141 -1.42 -11.00 -33.13
CA ALA A 141 -2.88 -11.14 -33.16
C ALA A 141 -3.45 -11.82 -31.89
N GLU A 142 -2.85 -12.93 -31.42
CA GLU A 142 -3.31 -13.63 -30.23
C GLU A 142 -3.16 -12.77 -28.96
N SER A 143 -2.09 -11.97 -28.88
CA SER A 143 -1.89 -11.01 -27.80
C SER A 143 -2.93 -9.89 -27.84
N CYS A 144 -3.27 -9.39 -29.04
CA CYS A 144 -4.28 -8.36 -29.23
C CYS A 144 -5.68 -8.84 -28.83
N GLU A 145 -6.05 -10.07 -29.17
CA GLU A 145 -7.32 -10.67 -28.74
C GLU A 145 -7.42 -10.78 -27.21
N ALA A 146 -6.33 -11.21 -26.54
CA ALA A 146 -6.29 -11.30 -25.08
C ALA A 146 -6.42 -9.92 -24.42
N GLU A 147 -5.76 -8.90 -24.96
CA GLU A 147 -5.86 -7.52 -24.45
C GLU A 147 -7.26 -6.94 -24.67
N MET A 148 -7.88 -7.16 -25.85
CA MET A 148 -9.26 -6.75 -26.10
C MET A 148 -10.24 -7.43 -25.15
N SER A 149 -10.07 -8.73 -24.89
CA SER A 149 -10.88 -9.46 -23.92
C SER A 149 -10.77 -8.86 -22.52
N ASN A 150 -9.56 -8.50 -22.09
CA ASN A 150 -9.34 -7.85 -20.80
C ASN A 150 -10.03 -6.49 -20.72
N ILE A 151 -9.92 -5.65 -21.76
CA ILE A 151 -10.58 -4.34 -21.82
C ILE A 151 -12.10 -4.50 -21.69
N ASN A 152 -12.68 -5.44 -22.43
CA ASN A 152 -14.11 -5.71 -22.38
C ASN A 152 -14.55 -6.19 -20.98
N SER A 153 -13.81 -7.10 -20.36
CA SER A 153 -14.10 -7.59 -19.02
C SER A 153 -14.05 -6.46 -17.97
N MET A 154 -13.13 -5.51 -18.10
CA MET A 154 -13.07 -4.33 -17.21
C MET A 154 -14.31 -3.45 -17.40
N ARG A 155 -14.77 -3.20 -18.62
CA ARG A 155 -15.99 -2.44 -18.92
C ARG A 155 -17.25 -3.12 -18.39
N GLU A 156 -17.35 -4.44 -18.58
CA GLU A 156 -18.45 -5.24 -18.03
C GLU A 156 -18.49 -5.12 -16.50
N TRP A 157 -17.34 -5.23 -15.85
CA TRP A 157 -17.26 -5.06 -14.41
C TRP A 157 -17.67 -3.65 -13.96
N MET A 158 -17.20 -2.60 -14.65
CA MET A 158 -17.57 -1.21 -14.37
C MET A 158 -19.08 -1.02 -14.48
N THR A 159 -19.69 -1.56 -15.53
CA THR A 159 -21.14 -1.50 -15.74
C THR A 159 -21.91 -2.25 -14.65
N ALA A 160 -21.51 -3.48 -14.35
CA ALA A 160 -22.16 -4.33 -13.35
C ALA A 160 -22.09 -3.73 -11.94
N ASN A 161 -21.03 -2.97 -11.63
CA ASN A 161 -20.80 -2.36 -10.33
C ASN A 161 -21.17 -0.85 -10.27
N ASN A 162 -21.74 -0.31 -11.35
CA ASN A 162 -22.09 1.11 -11.49
C ASN A 162 -20.91 2.04 -11.12
N LYS A 163 -19.74 1.77 -11.71
CA LYS A 163 -18.50 2.51 -11.53
C LYS A 163 -18.07 3.15 -12.85
N ASP A 164 -17.42 4.32 -12.74
CA ASP A 164 -16.84 5.06 -13.86
C ASP A 164 -15.36 4.75 -14.10
N TYR A 165 -14.79 3.84 -13.30
CA TYR A 165 -13.42 3.35 -13.43
C TYR A 165 -13.30 1.91 -12.94
N TYR A 166 -12.27 1.21 -13.43
CA TYR A 166 -11.82 -0.09 -12.92
C TYR A 166 -10.61 0.08 -12.01
N SER A 167 -10.62 -0.53 -10.82
CA SER A 167 -9.53 -0.44 -9.86
C SER A 167 -8.56 -1.62 -10.00
N ILE A 168 -7.28 -1.31 -10.15
CA ILE A 168 -6.19 -2.28 -10.02
C ILE A 168 -5.45 -1.98 -8.72
N PHE A 169 -5.52 -2.92 -7.78
CA PHE A 169 -4.77 -2.84 -6.52
C PHE A 169 -3.42 -3.54 -6.67
N PHE A 170 -2.38 -2.94 -6.09
CA PHE A 170 -1.03 -3.49 -6.06
C PHE A 170 -0.29 -3.02 -4.82
N LEU A 171 0.77 -3.73 -4.44
CA LEU A 171 1.58 -3.42 -3.27
C LEU A 171 2.91 -2.80 -3.68
N ASN A 172 3.22 -1.60 -3.16
CA ASN A 172 4.59 -1.09 -3.16
C ASN A 172 5.32 -1.73 -1.99
N GLY A 173 6.07 -2.79 -2.27
CA GLY A 173 6.78 -3.57 -1.27
C GLY A 173 7.87 -2.77 -0.58
N ILE A 174 7.98 -2.95 0.73
CA ILE A 174 9.02 -2.35 1.59
C ILE A 174 10.02 -3.40 2.01
N ASP A 175 9.53 -4.57 2.42
CA ASP A 175 10.31 -5.70 2.92
C ASP A 175 9.50 -7.00 2.72
N TYR A 176 10.16 -8.15 2.73
CA TYR A 176 9.47 -9.44 2.72
C TYR A 176 10.24 -10.51 3.47
N GLU A 177 9.52 -11.53 3.91
CA GLU A 177 10.08 -12.77 4.43
C GLU A 177 9.46 -13.98 3.74
N ILE A 178 10.23 -15.07 3.66
CA ILE A 178 9.73 -16.36 3.19
C ILE A 178 9.13 -17.06 4.40
N VAL A 179 7.87 -17.52 4.27
CA VAL A 179 7.16 -18.25 5.32
C VAL A 179 6.87 -19.67 4.85
N GLU A 180 6.94 -20.63 5.76
CA GLU A 180 6.67 -22.04 5.47
C GLU A 180 5.15 -22.36 5.54
#